data_2f5b8edfbe6bd661effaea9c5d964e6c
#
_entry.id   2f5b8edfbe6bd661effaea9c5d964e6c
#
_cell.length_a   1.000
_cell.length_b   1.000
_cell.length_c   1.000
_cell.angle_alpha   90.00
_cell.angle_beta   90.00
_cell.angle_gamma   90.00
#
_symmetry.space_group_name_H-M   'P 1'
#
loop_
_entity.id
_entity.type
_entity.pdbx_description
1 polymer ?
#
loop_
_entity_poly.entity_id
_entity_poly.type
_entity_poly.pdbx_seq_one_letter_code
_entity_poly.pdbx_strand_id
1 'polypeptide(L)'
;AGGPCTKVALVFPYTYSKHKINNKYSVYQMGLIGVSNKGYPVLSIPKGNKIKFALTKIQASPLAKIKYDRIRWQGIGDKLGAAQKSKEKAKMLLYLENENKKGKVSDKEVHLYKHNGIWSKDTPKPRSPDYILEDGKFKYPDDDGYKIPPKPREVTLKKGMKLDRYGDNSGSFVCPFKEKKGAIPYEKRSLPYEDNEAMQKTYKRYEVLEDINMESMLRKKDICQNESLKNKIEQSMKKNEFHSPKIGRISPCFEQEGGGTQIKLPISIEDLIQLGFIKQI
;
A
#
# COMPACT_ATOMS: atom_id res chain seq x y z
N ALA A 1 -18.17 -43.01 -27.62
CA ALA A 1 -18.65 -42.32 -26.38
C ALA A 1 -18.39 -43.25 -25.21
N GLY A 2 -17.60 -42.81 -24.27
CA GLY A 2 -17.28 -43.62 -23.10
C GLY A 2 -18.38 -43.53 -22.05
N GLY A 3 -18.72 -44.66 -21.41
CA GLY A 3 -19.64 -44.71 -20.28
C GLY A 3 -19.23 -43.79 -19.12
N PRO A 4 -20.04 -43.63 -18.08
CA PRO A 4 -19.81 -42.68 -17.01
C PRO A 4 -18.47 -42.95 -16.28
N CYS A 5 -17.85 -41.88 -15.81
CA CYS A 5 -16.71 -42.00 -14.93
C CYS A 5 -17.19 -42.40 -13.53
N THR A 6 -16.77 -43.56 -13.05
CA THR A 6 -17.19 -44.13 -11.78
C THR A 6 -16.19 -43.97 -10.67
N LYS A 7 -14.94 -43.66 -10.99
CA LYS A 7 -13.86 -43.50 -10.01
C LYS A 7 -12.94 -42.31 -10.37
N VAL A 8 -12.49 -41.58 -9.37
CA VAL A 8 -11.53 -40.52 -9.50
C VAL A 8 -10.44 -40.74 -8.48
N ALA A 9 -9.19 -40.81 -8.92
CA ALA A 9 -8.05 -40.77 -8.02
C ALA A 9 -7.75 -39.34 -7.64
N LEU A 10 -7.76 -39.01 -6.35
CA LEU A 10 -7.44 -37.67 -5.86
C LEU A 10 -5.94 -37.37 -6.04
N VAL A 11 -5.66 -36.16 -6.45
CA VAL A 11 -4.30 -35.67 -6.65
C VAL A 11 -4.03 -34.54 -5.63
N PHE A 12 -3.18 -34.83 -4.66
CA PHE A 12 -2.61 -33.81 -3.80
C PHE A 12 -1.53 -33.03 -4.58
N PRO A 13 -1.41 -31.72 -4.36
CA PRO A 13 -1.91 -30.86 -3.28
C PRO A 13 -3.17 -30.04 -3.62
N TYR A 14 -3.96 -30.40 -4.60
CA TYR A 14 -5.10 -29.59 -5.06
C TYR A 14 -6.35 -29.67 -4.15
N THR A 15 -6.27 -30.43 -3.08
CA THR A 15 -7.27 -30.46 -2.01
C THR A 15 -6.74 -29.71 -0.79
N TYR A 16 -7.60 -28.88 -0.19
CA TYR A 16 -7.23 -28.15 1.02
C TYR A 16 -7.40 -29.04 2.26
N SER A 17 -6.28 -29.60 2.76
CA SER A 17 -6.28 -30.60 3.84
C SER A 17 -6.69 -30.06 5.21
N LYS A 18 -6.68 -28.73 5.42
CA LYS A 18 -6.99 -28.10 6.71
C LYS A 18 -8.48 -27.81 6.91
N HIS A 19 -9.30 -27.93 5.85
CA HIS A 19 -10.74 -27.65 5.92
C HIS A 19 -11.54 -28.83 5.40
N LYS A 20 -12.46 -29.30 6.22
CA LYS A 20 -13.44 -30.31 5.83
C LYS A 20 -14.84 -29.72 5.89
N ILE A 21 -15.63 -29.93 4.84
CA ILE A 21 -17.06 -29.62 4.78
C ILE A 21 -17.78 -30.97 4.71
N ASN A 22 -18.62 -31.27 5.68
CA ASN A 22 -19.31 -32.57 5.80
C ASN A 22 -18.33 -33.76 5.72
N ASN A 23 -17.25 -33.71 6.47
CA ASN A 23 -16.17 -34.69 6.50
C ASN A 23 -15.39 -34.90 5.18
N LYS A 24 -15.61 -34.06 4.17
CA LYS A 24 -14.90 -34.09 2.88
C LYS A 24 -13.93 -32.90 2.77
N TYR A 25 -12.76 -33.14 2.21
CA TYR A 25 -11.81 -32.07 1.94
C TYR A 25 -12.34 -31.15 0.84
N SER A 26 -12.21 -29.83 1.05
CA SER A 26 -12.49 -28.84 0.04
C SER A 26 -11.40 -28.89 -1.06
N VAL A 27 -11.78 -28.59 -2.29
CA VAL A 27 -10.86 -28.51 -3.42
C VAL A 27 -10.74 -27.09 -3.91
N TYR A 28 -9.55 -26.74 -4.41
CA TYR A 28 -9.33 -25.43 -4.98
C TYR A 28 -10.14 -25.25 -6.26
N GLN A 29 -10.69 -24.07 -6.44
CA GLN A 29 -11.34 -23.72 -7.71
C GLN A 29 -10.34 -23.83 -8.85
N MET A 30 -10.76 -24.46 -9.94
CA MET A 30 -9.89 -24.74 -11.10
C MET A 30 -8.69 -25.66 -10.80
N GLY A 31 -8.65 -26.27 -9.64
CA GLY A 31 -7.62 -27.24 -9.29
C GLY A 31 -7.84 -28.62 -9.98
N LEU A 32 -6.75 -29.28 -10.36
CA LEU A 32 -6.80 -30.67 -10.76
C LEU A 32 -7.06 -31.53 -9.53
N ILE A 33 -8.25 -32.07 -9.39
CA ILE A 33 -8.63 -32.87 -8.22
C ILE A 33 -8.33 -34.36 -8.37
N GLY A 34 -8.11 -34.83 -9.59
CA GLY A 34 -7.83 -36.23 -9.81
C GLY A 34 -7.80 -36.64 -11.26
N VAL A 35 -7.81 -37.93 -11.44
CA VAL A 35 -7.84 -38.58 -12.72
C VAL A 35 -8.98 -39.61 -12.72
N SER A 36 -9.83 -39.57 -13.73
CA SER A 36 -10.89 -40.54 -13.86
C SER A 36 -10.32 -41.95 -14.18
N ASN A 37 -11.11 -42.98 -13.96
CA ASN A 37 -10.77 -44.36 -14.35
C ASN A 37 -10.51 -44.56 -15.85
N LYS A 38 -10.86 -43.55 -16.68
CA LYS A 38 -10.55 -43.51 -18.12
C LYS A 38 -9.35 -42.63 -18.45
N GLY A 39 -8.60 -42.16 -17.44
CA GLY A 39 -7.41 -41.37 -17.65
C GLY A 39 -7.63 -39.90 -17.93
N TYR A 40 -8.85 -39.34 -17.78
CA TYR A 40 -9.12 -37.93 -17.97
C TYR A 40 -8.86 -37.13 -16.71
N PRO A 41 -8.31 -35.89 -16.82
CA PRO A 41 -8.18 -35.02 -15.69
C PRO A 41 -9.56 -34.58 -15.18
N VAL A 42 -9.72 -34.54 -13.87
CA VAL A 42 -10.92 -34.04 -13.22
C VAL A 42 -10.53 -32.72 -12.55
N LEU A 43 -11.20 -31.64 -12.95
CA LEU A 43 -10.97 -30.32 -12.45
C LEU A 43 -12.09 -29.87 -11.52
N SER A 44 -11.73 -29.10 -10.51
CA SER A 44 -12.66 -28.33 -9.69
C SER A 44 -13.09 -27.09 -10.46
N ILE A 45 -14.36 -27.04 -10.89
CA ILE A 45 -14.90 -25.93 -11.67
C ILE A 45 -16.07 -25.31 -10.90
N PRO A 46 -16.26 -23.97 -10.98
CA PRO A 46 -17.44 -23.33 -10.40
C PRO A 46 -18.74 -23.93 -10.91
N LYS A 47 -19.73 -24.00 -10.02
CA LYS A 47 -21.05 -24.50 -10.39
C LYS A 47 -21.61 -23.70 -11.58
N GLY A 48 -21.98 -24.41 -12.65
CA GLY A 48 -22.51 -23.80 -13.89
C GLY A 48 -21.55 -23.85 -15.08
N ASN A 49 -20.24 -24.06 -14.86
CA ASN A 49 -19.30 -24.21 -15.97
C ASN A 49 -19.21 -25.65 -16.45
N LYS A 50 -19.46 -25.87 -17.73
CA LYS A 50 -19.30 -27.18 -18.37
C LYS A 50 -18.05 -27.13 -19.25
N ILE A 51 -16.93 -27.68 -18.76
CA ILE A 51 -15.73 -27.88 -19.58
C ILE A 51 -15.66 -29.35 -19.99
N LYS A 52 -15.58 -29.59 -21.30
CA LYS A 52 -15.34 -30.93 -21.85
C LYS A 52 -13.87 -31.06 -22.22
N PHE A 53 -13.21 -32.05 -21.65
CA PHE A 53 -11.85 -32.39 -22.03
C PHE A 53 -11.87 -33.65 -22.89
N ALA A 54 -11.30 -33.56 -24.07
CA ALA A 54 -11.01 -34.71 -24.92
C ALA A 54 -9.48 -34.89 -25.00
N LEU A 55 -8.98 -35.98 -24.48
CA LEU A 55 -7.59 -36.36 -24.58
C LEU A 55 -7.45 -37.61 -25.43
N THR A 56 -6.37 -37.69 -26.22
CA THR A 56 -6.03 -38.93 -26.94
C THR A 56 -5.69 -40.04 -25.94
N LYS A 57 -5.76 -41.30 -26.37
CA LYS A 57 -5.38 -42.44 -25.51
C LYS A 57 -3.95 -42.32 -24.98
N ILE A 58 -3.03 -41.78 -25.80
CA ILE A 58 -1.62 -41.58 -25.41
C ILE A 58 -1.52 -40.48 -24.33
N GLN A 59 -2.24 -39.38 -24.49
CA GLN A 59 -2.30 -38.31 -23.52
C GLN A 59 -2.99 -38.72 -22.21
N ALA A 60 -3.84 -39.74 -22.28
CA ALA A 60 -4.56 -40.30 -21.15
C ALA A 60 -3.75 -41.35 -20.37
N SER A 61 -2.58 -41.77 -20.85
CA SER A 61 -1.70 -42.65 -20.06
C SER A 61 -1.26 -41.95 -18.77
N PRO A 62 -1.17 -42.65 -17.64
CA PRO A 62 -0.85 -41.99 -16.33
C PRO A 62 0.43 -41.15 -16.35
N LEU A 63 1.51 -41.66 -16.94
CA LEU A 63 2.78 -40.95 -17.01
C LEU A 63 2.76 -39.76 -18.00
N ALA A 64 2.26 -39.99 -19.21
CA ALA A 64 2.14 -38.94 -20.21
C ALA A 64 1.20 -37.82 -19.74
N LYS A 65 0.16 -38.19 -19.02
CA LYS A 65 -0.80 -37.27 -18.47
C LYS A 65 -0.25 -36.40 -17.33
N ILE A 66 0.46 -37.00 -16.38
CA ILE A 66 1.13 -36.24 -15.31
C ILE A 66 2.08 -35.20 -15.92
N LYS A 67 2.87 -35.59 -16.93
CA LYS A 67 3.78 -34.71 -17.64
C LYS A 67 3.02 -33.60 -18.39
N TYR A 68 1.95 -33.94 -19.11
CA TYR A 68 1.14 -32.99 -19.86
C TYR A 68 0.42 -32.00 -18.94
N ASP A 69 -0.21 -32.49 -17.89
CA ASP A 69 -0.91 -31.64 -16.95
C ASP A 69 0.07 -30.70 -16.24
N ARG A 70 1.24 -31.20 -15.83
CA ARG A 70 2.30 -30.36 -15.23
C ARG A 70 2.73 -29.23 -16.16
N ILE A 71 3.02 -29.54 -17.44
CA ILE A 71 3.44 -28.53 -18.43
C ILE A 71 2.31 -27.54 -18.68
N ARG A 72 1.08 -27.99 -18.84
CA ARG A 72 -0.07 -27.14 -19.13
C ARG A 72 -0.40 -26.21 -17.97
N TRP A 73 -0.43 -26.74 -16.76
CA TRP A 73 -0.73 -25.93 -15.56
C TRP A 73 0.40 -24.98 -15.21
N GLN A 74 1.62 -25.39 -15.41
CA GLN A 74 2.78 -24.52 -15.28
C GLN A 74 2.67 -23.36 -16.30
N GLY A 75 2.37 -23.64 -17.57
CA GLY A 75 2.19 -22.61 -18.58
C GLY A 75 1.01 -21.65 -18.32
N ILE A 76 -0.09 -22.13 -17.73
CA ILE A 76 -1.19 -21.27 -17.28
C ILE A 76 -0.76 -20.44 -16.07
N GLY A 77 -0.10 -21.05 -15.10
CA GLY A 77 0.46 -20.35 -13.95
C GLY A 77 1.45 -19.26 -14.35
N ASP A 78 2.34 -19.57 -15.30
CA ASP A 78 3.32 -18.62 -15.84
C ASP A 78 2.64 -17.45 -16.55
N LYS A 79 1.59 -17.70 -17.33
CA LYS A 79 0.80 -16.64 -18.00
C LYS A 79 0.05 -15.76 -17.01
N LEU A 80 -0.58 -16.33 -15.99
CA LEU A 80 -1.26 -15.60 -14.93
C LEU A 80 -0.26 -14.78 -14.11
N GLY A 81 0.88 -15.36 -13.76
CA GLY A 81 1.96 -14.68 -13.08
C GLY A 81 2.56 -13.54 -13.92
N ALA A 82 2.72 -13.74 -15.22
CA ALA A 82 3.19 -12.68 -16.12
C ALA A 82 2.18 -11.53 -16.24
N ALA A 83 0.87 -11.84 -16.34
CA ALA A 83 -0.17 -10.83 -16.38
C ALA A 83 -0.24 -10.04 -15.07
N GLN A 84 -0.12 -10.69 -13.91
CA GLN A 84 -0.07 -10.04 -12.61
C GLN A 84 1.16 -9.12 -12.49
N LYS A 85 2.35 -9.61 -12.81
CA LYS A 85 3.58 -8.82 -12.82
C LYS A 85 3.49 -7.62 -13.77
N SER A 86 2.81 -7.78 -14.92
CA SER A 86 2.59 -6.68 -15.86
C SER A 86 1.70 -5.59 -15.26
N LYS A 87 0.63 -5.95 -14.56
CA LYS A 87 -0.24 -5.01 -13.85
C LYS A 87 0.49 -4.29 -12.72
N GLU A 88 1.25 -5.03 -11.92
CA GLU A 88 2.08 -4.48 -10.85
C GLU A 88 3.11 -3.48 -11.40
N LYS A 89 3.81 -3.84 -12.46
CA LYS A 89 4.75 -2.95 -13.15
C LYS A 89 4.06 -1.69 -13.67
N ALA A 90 2.87 -1.81 -14.26
CA ALA A 90 2.11 -0.68 -14.76
C ALA A 90 1.71 0.30 -13.64
N LYS A 91 1.22 -0.19 -12.51
CA LYS A 91 0.89 0.65 -11.35
C LYS A 91 2.11 1.38 -10.79
N MET A 92 3.22 0.67 -10.65
CA MET A 92 4.48 1.27 -10.17
C MET A 92 5.02 2.32 -11.14
N LEU A 93 4.90 2.09 -12.45
CA LEU A 93 5.28 3.07 -13.47
C LEU A 93 4.39 4.32 -13.38
N LEU A 94 3.09 4.14 -13.26
CA LEU A 94 2.14 5.25 -13.12
C LEU A 94 2.43 6.11 -11.88
N TYR A 95 2.79 5.46 -10.76
CA TYR A 95 3.26 6.16 -9.57
C TYR A 95 4.51 7.02 -9.89
N LEU A 96 5.54 6.44 -10.53
CA LEU A 96 6.76 7.16 -10.89
C LEU A 96 6.49 8.34 -11.82
N GLU A 97 5.62 8.17 -12.82
CA GLU A 97 5.22 9.25 -13.74
C GLU A 97 4.50 10.38 -13.01
N ASN A 98 3.69 10.06 -11.99
CA ASN A 98 3.05 11.07 -11.16
C ASN A 98 4.05 11.83 -10.27
N GLU A 99 5.00 11.14 -9.67
CA GLU A 99 6.04 11.80 -8.88
C GLU A 99 7.01 12.60 -9.76
N ASN A 100 7.26 12.17 -10.98
CA ASN A 100 8.01 12.93 -11.99
C ASN A 100 7.31 14.25 -12.34
N LYS A 101 6.00 14.24 -12.61
CA LYS A 101 5.21 15.47 -12.86
C LYS A 101 5.29 16.46 -11.69
N LYS A 102 5.54 15.98 -10.47
CA LYS A 102 5.75 16.82 -9.27
C LYS A 102 7.21 17.26 -9.09
N GLY A 103 8.11 16.87 -10.01
CA GLY A 103 9.55 17.15 -9.91
C GLY A 103 10.31 16.35 -8.84
N LYS A 104 9.72 15.28 -8.31
CA LYS A 104 10.32 14.45 -7.25
C LYS A 104 11.13 13.27 -7.77
N VAL A 105 10.89 12.87 -9.00
CA VAL A 105 11.55 11.77 -9.70
C VAL A 105 12.00 12.27 -11.05
N SER A 106 13.22 11.94 -11.48
CA SER A 106 13.77 12.36 -12.75
C SER A 106 13.26 11.51 -13.92
N ASP A 107 13.27 12.07 -15.14
CA ASP A 107 12.94 11.34 -16.37
C ASP A 107 13.82 10.10 -16.56
N LYS A 108 15.07 10.18 -16.14
CA LYS A 108 16.02 9.06 -16.20
C LYS A 108 15.57 7.88 -15.34
N GLU A 109 15.03 8.13 -14.15
CA GLU A 109 14.54 7.08 -13.25
C GLU A 109 13.26 6.45 -13.79
N VAL A 110 12.34 7.25 -14.32
CA VAL A 110 11.13 6.76 -15.00
C VAL A 110 11.51 5.86 -16.18
N HIS A 111 12.43 6.33 -17.02
CA HIS A 111 12.92 5.57 -18.17
C HIS A 111 13.58 4.26 -17.76
N LEU A 112 14.42 4.27 -16.72
CA LEU A 112 15.11 3.09 -16.20
C LEU A 112 14.11 2.02 -15.76
N TYR A 113 13.09 2.42 -15.00
CA TYR A 113 12.06 1.48 -14.56
C TYR A 113 11.19 0.98 -15.71
N LYS A 114 10.79 1.85 -16.62
CA LYS A 114 9.96 1.53 -17.80
C LYS A 114 10.60 0.44 -18.66
N HIS A 115 11.87 0.61 -19.00
CA HIS A 115 12.57 -0.28 -19.93
C HIS A 115 13.20 -1.48 -19.26
N ASN A 116 13.80 -1.31 -18.10
CA ASN A 116 14.60 -2.34 -17.44
C ASN A 116 13.92 -2.95 -16.21
N GLY A 117 12.81 -2.35 -15.72
CA GLY A 117 12.18 -2.79 -14.49
C GLY A 117 13.01 -2.50 -13.23
N ILE A 118 14.04 -1.66 -13.34
CA ILE A 118 14.95 -1.36 -12.22
C ILE A 118 14.48 -0.12 -11.50
N TRP A 119 14.20 -0.25 -10.20
CA TRP A 119 13.88 0.88 -9.32
C TRP A 119 15.16 1.63 -8.94
N SER A 120 15.12 2.96 -8.98
CA SER A 120 16.25 3.76 -8.52
C SER A 120 16.47 3.60 -7.01
N LYS A 121 17.73 3.45 -6.59
CA LYS A 121 18.09 3.39 -5.18
C LYS A 121 17.90 4.73 -4.44
N ASP A 122 17.78 5.82 -5.18
CA ASP A 122 17.63 7.17 -4.64
C ASP A 122 16.17 7.62 -4.54
N THR A 123 15.23 6.78 -5.01
CA THR A 123 13.79 7.04 -4.98
C THR A 123 13.11 6.16 -3.93
N PRO A 124 12.34 6.73 -2.98
CA PRO A 124 11.52 5.96 -2.06
C PRO A 124 10.60 5.00 -2.81
N LYS A 125 10.66 3.71 -2.47
CA LYS A 125 9.93 2.67 -3.19
C LYS A 125 8.63 2.31 -2.46
N PRO A 126 7.47 2.32 -3.16
CA PRO A 126 6.23 1.80 -2.59
C PRO A 126 6.37 0.35 -2.13
N ARG A 127 5.78 0.01 -0.97
CA ARG A 127 5.82 -1.35 -0.41
C ARG A 127 5.14 -2.36 -1.31
N SER A 128 4.00 -1.99 -1.88
CA SER A 128 3.24 -2.85 -2.78
C SER A 128 2.53 -2.01 -3.84
N PRO A 129 2.45 -2.51 -5.07
CA PRO A 129 1.62 -1.92 -6.11
C PRO A 129 0.12 -1.96 -5.77
N ASP A 130 -0.31 -2.81 -4.83
CA ASP A 130 -1.71 -2.89 -4.40
C ASP A 130 -2.20 -1.65 -3.66
N TYR A 131 -1.26 -0.88 -3.11
CA TYR A 131 -1.57 0.40 -2.49
C TYR A 131 -1.61 1.58 -3.46
N ILE A 132 -1.39 1.33 -4.75
CA ILE A 132 -1.43 2.35 -5.80
C ILE A 132 -2.77 2.25 -6.53
N LEU A 133 -3.51 3.35 -6.54
CA LEU A 133 -4.77 3.51 -7.26
C LEU A 133 -4.55 3.60 -8.77
N GLU A 134 -5.64 3.54 -9.54
CA GLU A 134 -5.62 3.67 -11.01
C GLU A 134 -5.13 5.05 -11.50
N ASP A 135 -5.16 6.06 -10.63
CA ASP A 135 -4.60 7.39 -10.91
C ASP A 135 -3.14 7.54 -10.45
N GLY A 136 -2.51 6.47 -9.97
CA GLY A 136 -1.12 6.45 -9.50
C GLY A 136 -0.89 7.09 -8.13
N LYS A 137 -1.94 7.43 -7.38
CA LYS A 137 -1.83 7.90 -6.01
C LYS A 137 -1.90 6.74 -5.02
N PHE A 138 -1.42 6.96 -3.81
CA PHE A 138 -1.61 5.97 -2.74
C PHE A 138 -3.05 5.92 -2.25
N LYS A 139 -3.53 4.71 -2.00
CA LYS A 139 -4.75 4.46 -1.25
C LYS A 139 -4.44 4.58 0.24
N TYR A 140 -4.59 5.78 0.77
CA TYR A 140 -4.46 6.01 2.20
C TYR A 140 -5.66 5.46 2.98
N PRO A 141 -5.46 5.07 4.26
CA PRO A 141 -6.57 4.67 5.12
C PRO A 141 -7.51 5.86 5.40
N ASP A 142 -8.77 5.53 5.69
CA ASP A 142 -9.77 6.51 6.10
C ASP A 142 -9.38 7.21 7.42
N ASP A 143 -10.16 8.22 7.83
CA ASP A 143 -9.96 8.98 9.06
C ASP A 143 -8.54 9.57 9.23
N ASP A 144 -7.94 10.04 8.15
CA ASP A 144 -6.56 10.57 8.14
C ASP A 144 -5.52 9.56 8.68
N GLY A 145 -5.81 8.27 8.61
CA GLY A 145 -4.95 7.20 9.13
C GLY A 145 -4.93 7.08 10.65
N TYR A 146 -5.88 7.66 11.34
CA TYR A 146 -6.02 7.46 12.78
C TYR A 146 -6.71 6.15 13.12
N LYS A 147 -6.21 5.49 14.15
CA LYS A 147 -6.88 4.35 14.77
C LYS A 147 -8.06 4.85 15.62
N ILE A 148 -9.27 4.44 15.28
CA ILE A 148 -10.48 4.75 16.01
C ILE A 148 -11.10 3.46 16.57
N PRO A 149 -11.52 3.42 17.81
CA PRO A 149 -11.30 4.35 18.91
C PRO A 149 -9.87 4.32 19.50
N PRO A 150 -9.44 5.36 20.26
CA PRO A 150 -10.14 6.62 20.51
C PRO A 150 -10.04 7.62 19.33
N LYS A 151 -11.01 8.53 19.23
CA LYS A 151 -10.95 9.62 18.25
C LYS A 151 -9.73 10.52 18.49
N PRO A 152 -9.11 11.05 17.43
CA PRO A 152 -8.06 12.05 17.57
C PRO A 152 -8.59 13.30 18.29
N ARG A 153 -7.73 13.93 19.07
CA ARG A 153 -8.08 15.13 19.85
C ARG A 153 -7.25 16.32 19.41
N GLU A 154 -7.81 17.51 19.53
CA GLU A 154 -7.08 18.75 19.31
C GLU A 154 -6.05 18.97 20.43
N VAL A 155 -4.92 19.56 20.05
CA VAL A 155 -3.82 19.87 20.96
C VAL A 155 -3.16 21.19 20.57
N THR A 156 -2.55 21.86 21.55
CA THR A 156 -1.61 22.93 21.29
C THR A 156 -0.20 22.34 21.22
N LEU A 157 0.49 22.56 20.11
CA LEU A 157 1.92 22.27 20.05
C LEU A 157 2.68 23.41 20.70
N LYS A 158 3.30 23.15 21.83
CA LYS A 158 4.00 24.16 22.62
C LYS A 158 5.35 24.50 22.01
N LYS A 159 5.75 25.75 22.13
CA LYS A 159 7.12 26.21 21.82
C LYS A 159 8.16 25.29 22.46
N GLY A 160 9.20 24.95 21.69
CA GLY A 160 10.26 24.02 22.08
C GLY A 160 9.93 22.54 21.87
N MET A 161 8.69 22.18 21.51
CA MET A 161 8.39 20.81 21.12
C MET A 161 9.17 20.42 19.87
N LYS A 162 9.66 19.17 19.84
CA LYS A 162 10.34 18.59 18.69
C LYS A 162 9.41 17.62 17.99
N LEU A 163 9.43 17.69 16.68
CA LEU A 163 8.61 16.90 15.77
C LEU A 163 9.52 16.22 14.74
N ASP A 164 9.08 15.12 14.18
CA ASP A 164 9.77 14.48 13.09
C ASP A 164 8.83 13.95 12.03
N ARG A 165 9.35 13.70 10.83
CA ARG A 165 8.65 13.00 9.76
C ARG A 165 9.60 12.43 8.72
N TYR A 166 9.06 11.52 7.91
CA TYR A 166 9.62 11.13 6.62
C TYR A 166 8.86 11.84 5.49
N GLY A 167 9.57 12.23 4.44
CA GLY A 167 9.03 12.92 3.28
C GLY A 167 9.34 14.42 3.22
N ASP A 168 8.77 15.10 2.23
CA ASP A 168 8.98 16.52 1.99
C ASP A 168 8.12 17.43 2.88
N ASN A 169 8.35 18.73 2.80
CA ASN A 169 7.68 19.72 3.64
C ASN A 169 6.26 20.08 3.15
N SER A 170 5.80 19.53 2.02
CA SER A 170 4.43 19.77 1.51
C SER A 170 3.36 19.03 2.30
N GLY A 171 3.75 18.05 3.12
CA GLY A 171 2.81 17.30 3.96
C GLY A 171 2.49 17.98 5.28
N SER A 172 1.39 17.55 5.90
CA SER A 172 0.88 18.07 7.17
C SER A 172 0.89 17.07 8.33
N PHE A 173 1.47 15.88 8.14
CA PHE A 173 1.54 14.87 9.21
C PHE A 173 2.95 14.77 9.77
N VAL A 174 3.06 14.79 11.10
CA VAL A 174 4.31 14.66 11.85
C VAL A 174 4.13 13.72 13.03
N CYS A 175 5.24 13.24 13.58
CA CYS A 175 5.26 12.51 14.85
C CYS A 175 5.94 13.35 15.95
N PRO A 176 5.54 13.19 17.22
CA PRO A 176 6.27 13.83 18.32
C PRO A 176 7.63 13.16 18.49
N PHE A 177 8.69 13.94 18.49
CA PHE A 177 10.05 13.48 18.79
C PHE A 177 10.37 13.74 20.25
N LYS A 178 10.84 12.71 20.97
CA LYS A 178 11.23 12.81 22.38
C LYS A 178 12.71 12.49 22.53
N GLU A 179 13.51 13.44 22.97
CA GLU A 179 14.97 13.26 23.06
C GLU A 179 15.40 11.98 23.80
N LYS A 180 14.74 11.67 24.91
CA LYS A 180 15.05 10.47 25.70
C LYS A 180 14.61 9.14 25.05
N LYS A 181 13.62 9.17 24.16
CA LYS A 181 13.05 7.97 23.51
C LYS A 181 13.37 7.86 22.02
N GLY A 182 13.90 8.94 21.45
CA GLY A 182 14.16 9.03 20.01
C GLY A 182 12.90 9.16 19.16
N ALA A 183 13.06 8.86 17.88
CA ALA A 183 11.99 8.80 16.90
C ALA A 183 11.08 7.59 17.14
N ILE A 184 9.81 7.72 16.76
CA ILE A 184 8.91 6.56 16.68
C ILE A 184 9.44 5.60 15.61
N PRO A 185 9.54 4.29 15.89
CA PRO A 185 10.00 3.29 14.94
C PRO A 185 9.23 3.35 13.60
N TYR A 186 9.90 3.04 12.49
CA TYR A 186 9.35 3.19 11.15
C TYR A 186 8.09 2.35 10.94
N GLU A 187 8.10 1.09 11.39
CA GLU A 187 6.97 0.15 11.30
C GLU A 187 5.72 0.60 12.06
N LYS A 188 5.88 1.52 13.03
CA LYS A 188 4.77 2.11 13.80
C LYS A 188 4.17 3.36 13.17
N ARG A 189 4.69 3.78 12.00
CA ARG A 189 4.25 4.99 11.30
C ARG A 189 3.27 4.72 10.16
N SER A 190 3.08 3.46 9.77
CA SER A 190 2.22 3.05 8.64
C SER A 190 2.46 3.87 7.38
N LEU A 191 3.71 3.94 6.95
CA LEU A 191 4.09 4.65 5.73
C LEU A 191 4.01 3.72 4.52
N PRO A 192 3.59 4.21 3.33
CA PRO A 192 3.39 3.38 2.14
C PRO A 192 4.68 2.96 1.44
N TYR A 193 5.84 3.31 1.98
CA TYR A 193 7.15 3.04 1.39
C TYR A 193 7.91 1.94 2.12
N GLU A 194 8.82 1.26 1.39
CA GLU A 194 9.82 0.39 2.00
C GLU A 194 10.75 1.20 2.92
N ASP A 195 11.17 0.58 4.02
CA ASP A 195 12.19 1.14 4.91
C ASP A 195 13.57 0.90 4.29
N ASN A 196 13.99 1.79 3.41
CA ASN A 196 15.25 1.71 2.69
C ASN A 196 16.04 3.03 2.79
N GLU A 197 17.26 3.03 2.27
CA GLU A 197 18.16 4.19 2.34
C GLU A 197 17.53 5.45 1.71
N ALA A 198 16.81 5.30 0.58
CA ALA A 198 16.15 6.43 -0.06
C ALA A 198 15.08 7.04 0.85
N MET A 199 14.31 6.21 1.54
CA MET A 199 13.29 6.69 2.47
C MET A 199 13.91 7.30 3.72
N GLN A 200 14.99 6.73 4.25
CA GLN A 200 15.73 7.27 5.40
C GLN A 200 16.32 8.66 5.12
N LYS A 201 16.79 8.92 3.90
CA LYS A 201 17.26 10.25 3.47
C LYS A 201 16.16 11.32 3.51
N THR A 202 14.89 10.93 3.52
CA THR A 202 13.77 11.87 3.64
C THR A 202 13.41 12.22 5.08
N TYR A 203 14.07 11.61 6.06
CA TYR A 203 13.82 11.88 7.48
C TYR A 203 14.23 13.29 7.87
N LYS A 204 13.35 14.01 8.53
CA LYS A 204 13.55 15.40 8.96
C LYS A 204 13.04 15.61 10.38
N ARG A 205 13.67 16.53 11.07
CA ARG A 205 13.25 16.99 12.41
C ARG A 205 12.94 18.47 12.39
N TYR A 206 12.05 18.86 13.27
CA TYR A 206 11.58 20.23 13.39
C TYR A 206 11.46 20.62 14.84
N GLU A 207 11.60 21.92 15.11
CA GLU A 207 11.35 22.53 16.42
C GLU A 207 10.23 23.56 16.29
N VAL A 208 9.29 23.52 17.22
CA VAL A 208 8.21 24.50 17.33
C VAL A 208 8.76 25.79 17.94
N LEU A 209 8.66 26.89 17.22
CA LEU A 209 9.17 28.20 17.63
C LEU A 209 8.13 29.06 18.36
N GLU A 210 6.86 28.86 18.04
CA GLU A 210 5.70 29.53 18.62
C GLU A 210 4.58 28.50 18.80
N ASP A 211 3.77 28.63 19.85
CA ASP A 211 2.64 27.73 20.10
C ASP A 211 1.73 27.65 18.86
N ILE A 212 1.38 26.42 18.44
CA ILE A 212 0.48 26.20 17.31
C ILE A 212 -0.87 25.71 17.85
N ASN A 213 -1.87 26.56 17.74
CA ASN A 213 -3.28 26.32 18.06
C ASN A 213 -4.16 27.24 17.22
N MET A 214 -5.47 27.17 17.41
CA MET A 214 -6.43 27.98 16.66
C MET A 214 -6.16 29.49 16.81
N GLU A 215 -5.93 29.96 18.04
CA GLU A 215 -5.72 31.38 18.34
C GLU A 215 -4.47 31.93 17.64
N SER A 216 -3.34 31.25 17.76
CA SER A 216 -2.10 31.66 17.11
C SER A 216 -2.19 31.62 15.59
N MET A 217 -2.89 30.62 15.03
CA MET A 217 -3.13 30.53 13.58
C MET A 217 -3.98 31.71 13.07
N LEU A 218 -5.05 32.07 13.77
CA LEU A 218 -5.88 33.23 13.44
C LEU A 218 -5.05 34.53 13.52
N ARG A 219 -4.33 34.75 14.59
CA ARG A 219 -3.45 35.90 14.74
C ARG A 219 -2.45 36.02 13.59
N LYS A 220 -1.79 34.93 13.23
CA LYS A 220 -0.84 34.92 12.09
C LYS A 220 -1.56 35.21 10.76
N LYS A 221 -2.75 34.69 10.55
CA LYS A 221 -3.57 35.01 9.37
C LYS A 221 -3.83 36.51 9.25
N ASP A 222 -4.22 37.15 10.37
CA ASP A 222 -4.60 38.56 10.36
C ASP A 222 -3.41 39.49 10.06
N ILE A 223 -2.20 39.12 10.49
CA ILE A 223 -0.97 39.90 10.24
C ILE A 223 -0.20 39.45 9.00
N CYS A 224 -0.64 38.38 8.32
CA CYS A 224 0.06 37.83 7.16
C CYS A 224 -0.11 38.75 5.96
N GLN A 225 1.01 39.22 5.39
CA GLN A 225 0.99 40.03 4.16
C GLN A 225 0.96 39.16 2.88
N ASN A 226 1.23 37.87 2.99
CA ASN A 226 1.20 36.93 1.87
C ASN A 226 -0.22 36.40 1.66
N GLU A 227 -0.91 36.96 0.67
CA GLU A 227 -2.31 36.57 0.35
C GLU A 227 -2.45 35.08 0.01
N SER A 228 -1.45 34.46 -0.60
CA SER A 228 -1.49 33.02 -0.89
C SER A 228 -1.51 32.19 0.40
N LEU A 229 -0.66 32.51 1.38
CA LEU A 229 -0.65 31.86 2.69
C LEU A 229 -1.93 32.14 3.48
N LYS A 230 -2.40 33.36 3.46
CA LYS A 230 -3.68 33.75 4.09
C LYS A 230 -4.83 32.91 3.56
N ASN A 231 -4.95 32.81 2.23
CA ASN A 231 -5.95 31.98 1.57
C ASN A 231 -5.82 30.49 1.92
N LYS A 232 -4.62 29.96 2.02
CA LYS A 232 -4.38 28.56 2.45
C LYS A 232 -4.87 28.32 3.88
N ILE A 233 -4.60 29.25 4.79
CA ILE A 233 -5.08 29.16 6.18
C ILE A 233 -6.62 29.18 6.18
N GLU A 234 -7.25 30.10 5.45
CA GLU A 234 -8.71 30.19 5.36
C GLU A 234 -9.35 28.94 4.76
N GLN A 235 -8.77 28.41 3.67
CA GLN A 235 -9.25 27.18 3.05
C GLN A 235 -9.10 25.98 3.97
N SER A 236 -7.99 25.89 4.70
CA SER A 236 -7.78 24.85 5.71
C SER A 236 -8.84 24.93 6.82
N MET A 237 -9.15 26.13 7.28
CA MET A 237 -10.19 26.39 8.26
C MET A 237 -11.58 25.95 7.80
N LYS A 238 -11.94 26.24 6.55
CA LYS A 238 -13.23 25.86 5.96
C LYS A 238 -13.35 24.35 5.71
N LYS A 239 -12.26 23.72 5.27
CA LYS A 239 -12.28 22.33 4.80
C LYS A 239 -12.21 21.29 5.92
N ASN A 240 -11.59 21.62 7.04
CA ASN A 240 -11.24 20.62 8.06
C ASN A 240 -12.03 20.75 9.38
N GLU A 241 -12.95 21.70 9.48
CA GLU A 241 -13.71 21.98 10.72
C GLU A 241 -12.85 22.12 11.99
N PHE A 242 -11.52 22.24 11.84
CA PHE A 242 -10.61 22.43 12.96
C PHE A 242 -9.41 23.29 12.55
N HIS A 243 -8.88 24.01 13.52
CA HIS A 243 -7.82 25.00 13.32
C HIS A 243 -6.61 24.76 14.24
N SER A 244 -6.74 23.77 15.11
CA SER A 244 -5.66 23.30 15.99
C SER A 244 -5.11 21.96 15.48
N PRO A 245 -3.83 21.65 15.74
CA PRO A 245 -3.29 20.34 15.45
C PRO A 245 -4.11 19.24 16.12
N LYS A 246 -4.30 18.11 15.42
CA LYS A 246 -4.96 16.92 15.98
C LYS A 246 -3.94 15.81 16.24
N ILE A 247 -3.97 15.22 17.42
CA ILE A 247 -3.11 14.11 17.83
C ILE A 247 -3.92 12.83 17.99
N GLY A 248 -3.39 11.71 17.50
CA GLY A 248 -4.00 10.41 17.66
C GLY A 248 -3.04 9.27 17.38
N ARG A 249 -3.50 8.05 17.59
CA ARG A 249 -2.74 6.84 17.28
C ARG A 249 -2.85 6.52 15.79
N ILE A 250 -1.76 6.03 15.22
CA ILE A 250 -1.69 5.60 13.82
C ILE A 250 -2.37 4.24 13.68
N SER A 251 -3.25 4.12 12.69
CA SER A 251 -3.87 2.85 12.32
C SER A 251 -2.85 1.90 11.66
N PRO A 252 -2.96 0.59 11.86
CA PRO A 252 -2.23 -0.37 11.03
C PRO A 252 -2.59 -0.18 9.55
N CYS A 253 -1.60 -0.03 8.70
CA CYS A 253 -1.77 0.07 7.25
C CYS A 253 -0.46 -0.26 6.53
N PHE A 254 -0.52 -0.52 5.23
CA PHE A 254 0.65 -0.77 4.38
C PHE A 254 1.56 -1.89 4.92
N GLU A 255 0.96 -2.98 5.42
CA GLU A 255 1.67 -4.10 6.05
C GLU A 255 2.54 -3.69 7.26
N GLN A 256 2.16 -2.60 7.92
CA GLN A 256 2.83 -2.12 9.13
C GLN A 256 1.89 -2.17 10.33
N GLU A 257 2.48 -2.37 11.51
CA GLU A 257 1.75 -2.52 12.78
C GLU A 257 0.98 -1.27 13.18
N GLY A 258 1.47 -0.09 12.79
CA GLY A 258 0.94 1.16 13.29
C GLY A 258 1.12 1.32 14.80
N GLY A 259 0.18 2.03 15.44
CA GLY A 259 0.19 2.24 16.89
C GLY A 259 1.14 3.33 17.37
N GLY A 260 1.94 3.93 16.49
CA GLY A 260 2.65 5.16 16.77
C GLY A 260 1.70 6.33 17.04
N THR A 261 2.24 7.48 17.35
CA THR A 261 1.48 8.73 17.52
C THR A 261 1.74 9.64 16.35
N GLN A 262 0.69 10.13 15.69
CA GLN A 262 0.81 11.17 14.68
C GLN A 262 0.04 12.42 15.07
N ILE A 263 0.49 13.51 14.52
CA ILE A 263 -0.13 14.83 14.64
C ILE A 263 -0.42 15.32 13.23
N LYS A 264 -1.68 15.63 12.96
CA LYS A 264 -2.08 16.36 11.74
C LYS A 264 -2.00 17.84 12.04
N LEU A 265 -1.18 18.53 11.28
CA LEU A 265 -1.03 19.98 11.33
C LEU A 265 -2.16 20.66 10.55
N PRO A 266 -2.53 21.90 10.91
CA PRO A 266 -3.60 22.63 10.22
C PRO A 266 -3.26 22.97 8.76
N ILE A 267 -1.99 23.19 8.46
CA ILE A 267 -1.46 23.46 7.11
C ILE A 267 -0.16 22.69 6.92
N SER A 268 0.46 22.79 5.74
CA SER A 268 1.72 22.11 5.44
C SER A 268 2.87 22.58 6.32
N ILE A 269 3.89 21.74 6.46
CA ILE A 269 5.12 22.10 7.17
C ILE A 269 5.81 23.30 6.51
N GLU A 270 5.83 23.32 5.18
CA GLU A 270 6.40 24.41 4.40
C GLU A 270 5.72 25.75 4.74
N ASP A 271 4.38 25.78 4.77
CA ASP A 271 3.62 26.96 5.12
C ASP A 271 3.86 27.39 6.60
N LEU A 272 3.98 26.41 7.52
CA LEU A 272 4.30 26.71 8.93
C LEU A 272 5.73 27.24 9.11
N ILE A 273 6.69 26.80 8.29
CA ILE A 273 8.05 27.35 8.28
C ILE A 273 8.00 28.81 7.79
N GLN A 274 7.30 29.08 6.70
CA GLN A 274 7.17 30.44 6.14
C GLN A 274 6.48 31.40 7.12
N LEU A 275 5.54 30.91 7.91
CA LEU A 275 4.88 31.68 8.96
C LEU A 275 5.70 31.82 10.25
N GLY A 276 6.85 31.16 10.34
CA GLY A 276 7.72 31.20 11.51
C GLY A 276 7.25 30.40 12.72
N PHE A 277 6.31 29.47 12.53
CA PHE A 277 5.85 28.59 13.61
C PHE A 277 6.83 27.47 13.94
N ILE A 278 7.54 26.96 12.93
CA ILE A 278 8.48 25.86 13.08
C ILE A 278 9.75 26.13 12.27
N LYS A 279 10.84 25.50 12.67
CA LYS A 279 12.08 25.43 11.89
C LYS A 279 12.53 23.98 11.74
N GLN A 280 13.19 23.66 10.65
CA GLN A 280 13.90 22.37 10.48
C GLN A 280 15.23 22.43 11.25
N ILE A 281 15.59 21.32 11.94
CA ILE A 281 16.80 21.18 12.76
C ILE A 281 17.61 19.95 12.37
#